data_f1b1918eeb246300fd35c57e8f6f0b8b
#
_entry.id   f1b1918eeb246300fd35c57e8f6f0b8b
#
_cell.length_a   1.000
_cell.length_b   1.000
_cell.length_c   1.000
_cell.angle_alpha   90.00
_cell.angle_beta   90.00
_cell.angle_gamma   90.00
#
_symmetry.space_group_name_H-M   'P 1'
#
loop_
_entity.id
_entity.type
_entity.pdbx_description
1 polymer ?
#
loop_
_entity_poly.entity_id
_entity_poly.type
_entity_poly.pdbx_seq_one_letter_code
_entity_poly.pdbx_strand_id
1 'polypeptide(L)'
;DLSLDSIFKKDIVLTVQNETLNIKAPNVFRKKKMVFVLYSPDIMEIQLNEGAVLLADDTLKGNLLKMKINNGADAKIKFNGQFADIFSDNGSSLILVGSALNASIKSMNGSNVKMDHFELFNGNFVAESGSSVDVLVKDSLTVHALSGSKVNIYGNPKVKKIKTDISSSVE
;
A
#
# COMPACT_ATOMS: atom_id res chain seq x y z
N ASP A 1 -19.24 11.70 11.62
CA ASP A 1 -20.65 11.34 11.77
C ASP A 1 -20.85 9.91 11.27
N LEU A 2 -21.13 8.97 12.20
CA LEU A 2 -21.35 7.57 11.88
C LEU A 2 -22.86 7.36 11.66
N SER A 3 -23.33 7.46 10.43
CA SER A 3 -24.69 7.08 10.06
C SER A 3 -24.77 5.56 9.88
N LEU A 4 -24.91 4.82 10.97
CA LEU A 4 -25.09 3.38 10.97
C LEU A 4 -26.49 3.01 11.43
N ASP A 5 -27.13 2.05 10.75
CA ASP A 5 -28.35 1.40 11.23
C ASP A 5 -28.14 0.87 12.65
N SER A 6 -29.08 1.16 13.55
CA SER A 6 -28.97 0.91 14.99
C SER A 6 -28.71 -0.55 15.40
N ILE A 7 -28.98 -1.50 14.52
CA ILE A 7 -28.83 -2.94 14.74
C ILE A 7 -27.35 -3.37 14.72
N PHE A 8 -26.47 -2.63 14.05
CA PHE A 8 -25.08 -3.02 13.83
C PHE A 8 -24.05 -2.22 14.64
N LYS A 9 -24.47 -1.17 15.36
CA LYS A 9 -23.55 -0.34 16.18
C LYS A 9 -22.86 -1.10 17.31
N LYS A 10 -23.43 -2.20 17.79
CA LYS A 10 -22.90 -2.96 18.92
C LYS A 10 -21.67 -3.81 18.57
N ASP A 11 -21.49 -4.12 17.30
CA ASP A 11 -20.46 -5.07 16.86
C ASP A 11 -19.21 -4.40 16.27
N ILE A 12 -19.27 -3.07 16.05
CA ILE A 12 -18.11 -2.31 15.56
C ILE A 12 -17.36 -1.74 16.74
N VAL A 13 -16.08 -2.06 16.81
CA VAL A 13 -15.19 -1.54 17.86
C VAL A 13 -14.33 -0.43 17.26
N LEU A 14 -14.50 0.78 17.78
CA LEU A 14 -13.66 1.94 17.49
C LEU A 14 -12.90 2.28 18.77
N THR A 15 -11.58 2.23 18.71
CA THR A 15 -10.72 2.64 19.83
C THR A 15 -9.62 3.57 19.36
N VAL A 16 -9.35 4.59 20.14
CA VAL A 16 -8.19 5.47 19.93
C VAL A 16 -7.25 5.29 21.11
N GLN A 17 -6.04 4.81 20.83
CA GLN A 17 -4.99 4.59 21.82
C GLN A 17 -3.64 4.99 21.21
N ASN A 18 -2.84 5.76 21.94
CA ASN A 18 -1.51 6.18 21.50
C ASN A 18 -1.51 6.77 20.07
N GLU A 19 -2.41 7.72 19.82
CA GLU A 19 -2.58 8.38 18.51
C GLU A 19 -2.97 7.42 17.37
N THR A 20 -3.40 6.20 17.68
CA THR A 20 -3.81 5.20 16.72
C THR A 20 -5.30 4.95 16.80
N LEU A 21 -6.00 5.17 15.69
CA LEU A 21 -7.40 4.76 15.53
C LEU A 21 -7.47 3.31 15.04
N ASN A 22 -8.09 2.45 15.84
CA ASN A 22 -8.40 1.08 15.45
C ASN A 22 -9.88 0.94 15.11
N ILE A 23 -10.15 0.41 13.93
CA ILE A 23 -11.50 0.09 13.46
C ILE A 23 -11.58 -1.41 13.27
N LYS A 24 -12.41 -2.08 14.05
CA LYS A 24 -12.67 -3.52 13.92
C LYS A 24 -14.14 -3.74 13.63
N ALA A 25 -14.41 -4.49 12.56
CA ALA A 25 -15.74 -4.93 12.20
C ALA A 25 -15.80 -6.46 12.27
N PRO A 26 -16.82 -7.06 12.87
CA PRO A 26 -16.93 -8.51 12.98
C PRO A 26 -17.21 -9.17 11.63
N ASN A 27 -16.75 -10.40 11.44
CA ASN A 27 -16.89 -11.20 10.22
C ASN A 27 -18.34 -11.54 9.81
N VAL A 28 -19.33 -11.12 10.58
CA VAL A 28 -20.75 -11.43 10.34
C VAL A 28 -21.33 -10.69 9.14
N PHE A 29 -20.60 -9.69 8.62
CA PHE A 29 -21.13 -8.77 7.59
C PHE A 29 -20.81 -9.17 6.15
N ARG A 30 -20.64 -10.45 5.85
CA ARG A 30 -20.34 -10.94 4.48
C ARG A 30 -21.26 -10.43 3.36
N LYS A 31 -22.40 -9.77 3.70
CA LYS A 31 -23.37 -9.28 2.73
C LYS A 31 -23.61 -7.76 2.75
N LYS A 32 -23.03 -7.00 3.69
CA LYS A 32 -23.25 -5.54 3.76
C LYS A 32 -21.90 -4.81 3.79
N LYS A 33 -21.75 -3.86 2.87
CA LYS A 33 -20.61 -2.95 2.84
C LYS A 33 -20.78 -1.89 3.94
N MET A 34 -19.79 -1.74 4.80
CA MET A 34 -19.71 -0.62 5.76
C MET A 34 -18.73 0.42 5.24
N VAL A 35 -19.11 1.69 5.34
CA VAL A 35 -18.28 2.80 4.91
C VAL A 35 -18.03 3.70 6.12
N PHE A 36 -16.75 3.99 6.38
CA PHE A 36 -16.32 4.96 7.37
C PHE A 36 -15.66 6.12 6.64
N VAL A 37 -16.03 7.34 6.99
CA VAL A 37 -15.36 8.55 6.49
C VAL A 37 -14.51 9.09 7.63
N LEU A 38 -13.20 9.21 7.38
CA LEU A 38 -12.23 9.68 8.35
C LEU A 38 -11.68 11.03 7.90
N TYR A 39 -11.63 11.98 8.84
CA TYR A 39 -10.96 13.27 8.66
C TYR A 39 -9.79 13.31 9.63
N SER A 40 -8.59 13.44 9.10
CA SER A 40 -7.36 13.54 9.90
C SER A 40 -6.41 14.54 9.25
N PRO A 41 -5.78 15.44 10.01
CA PRO A 41 -4.82 16.38 9.46
C PRO A 41 -3.56 15.69 8.95
N ASP A 42 -3.07 14.69 9.69
CA ASP A 42 -1.83 13.97 9.38
C ASP A 42 -2.00 12.48 9.61
N ILE A 43 -1.59 11.67 8.64
CA ILE A 43 -1.55 10.22 8.74
C ILE A 43 -0.15 9.75 8.35
N MET A 44 0.56 9.10 9.27
CA MET A 44 1.90 8.58 9.03
C MET A 44 1.91 7.07 8.79
N GLU A 45 1.00 6.34 9.42
CA GLU A 45 0.94 4.87 9.28
C GLU A 45 -0.49 4.41 9.02
N ILE A 46 -0.63 3.49 8.08
CA ILE A 46 -1.89 2.86 7.69
C ILE A 46 -1.70 1.35 7.69
N GLN A 47 -2.58 0.63 8.38
CA GLN A 47 -2.61 -0.84 8.35
C GLN A 47 -4.00 -1.31 7.91
N LEU A 48 -4.04 -2.14 6.87
CA LEU A 48 -5.26 -2.72 6.30
C LEU A 48 -5.15 -4.24 6.30
N ASN A 49 -6.19 -4.92 6.75
CA ASN A 49 -6.23 -6.37 6.82
C ASN A 49 -7.61 -6.91 6.41
N GLU A 50 -7.65 -8.18 6.01
CA GLU A 50 -8.88 -8.98 5.89
C GLU A 50 -9.94 -8.36 4.95
N GLY A 51 -9.53 -7.98 3.74
CA GLY A 51 -10.44 -7.42 2.74
C GLY A 51 -10.92 -5.99 3.03
N ALA A 52 -10.26 -5.27 3.95
CA ALA A 52 -10.53 -3.85 4.15
C ALA A 52 -10.17 -3.04 2.90
N VAL A 53 -10.99 -2.03 2.59
CA VAL A 53 -10.76 -1.14 1.44
C VAL A 53 -10.58 0.28 1.93
N LEU A 54 -9.49 0.93 1.52
CA LEU A 54 -9.20 2.33 1.79
C LEU A 54 -9.14 3.14 0.50
N LEU A 55 -9.93 4.20 0.43
CA LEU A 55 -9.90 5.17 -0.66
C LEU A 55 -9.60 6.54 -0.05
N ALA A 56 -8.51 7.19 -0.48
CA ALA A 56 -8.20 8.55 -0.10
C ALA A 56 -8.46 9.49 -1.30
N ASP A 57 -9.47 10.33 -1.18
CA ASP A 57 -9.80 11.32 -2.20
C ASP A 57 -8.80 12.47 -2.18
N ASP A 58 -8.38 12.90 -1.00
CA ASP A 58 -7.37 13.94 -0.80
C ASP A 58 -5.94 13.40 -0.85
N THR A 59 -4.99 14.29 -1.12
CA THR A 59 -3.58 13.97 -1.12
C THR A 59 -3.01 14.08 0.29
N LEU A 60 -2.55 12.96 0.84
CA LEU A 60 -1.77 12.93 2.07
C LEU A 60 -0.41 13.62 1.83
N LYS A 61 0.02 14.41 2.80
CA LYS A 61 1.33 15.09 2.75
C LYS A 61 2.09 14.79 4.02
N GLY A 62 3.40 14.59 3.92
CA GLY A 62 4.21 14.35 5.12
C GLY A 62 5.62 13.86 4.80
N ASN A 63 6.41 13.67 5.85
CA ASN A 63 7.77 13.16 5.70
C ASN A 63 7.79 11.66 5.43
N LEU A 64 6.87 10.91 6.02
CA LEU A 64 6.81 9.45 5.93
C LEU A 64 5.35 9.01 5.76
N LEU A 65 5.12 8.11 4.81
CA LEU A 65 3.93 7.28 4.74
C LEU A 65 4.36 5.82 4.89
N LYS A 66 3.92 5.18 5.97
CA LYS A 66 4.12 3.74 6.18
C LYS A 66 2.82 2.99 5.96
N MET A 67 2.86 1.95 5.15
CA MET A 67 1.68 1.16 4.83
C MET A 67 1.94 -0.34 5.01
N LYS A 68 0.99 -1.00 5.67
CA LYS A 68 0.93 -2.47 5.73
C LYS A 68 -0.44 -2.91 5.22
N ILE A 69 -0.45 -3.71 4.15
CA ILE A 69 -1.68 -4.15 3.48
C ILE A 69 -1.61 -5.66 3.34
N ASN A 70 -2.54 -6.37 3.95
CA ASN A 70 -2.48 -7.82 4.02
C ASN A 70 -3.85 -8.47 3.77
N ASN A 71 -3.83 -9.77 3.43
CA ASN A 71 -5.00 -10.64 3.44
C ASN A 71 -6.15 -10.10 2.56
N GLY A 72 -5.85 -9.81 1.29
CA GLY A 72 -6.83 -9.34 0.32
C GLY A 72 -7.38 -7.94 0.57
N ALA A 73 -6.70 -7.12 1.35
CA ALA A 73 -7.07 -5.72 1.53
C ALA A 73 -6.62 -4.86 0.33
N ASP A 74 -7.38 -3.81 0.04
CA ASP A 74 -7.13 -2.91 -1.08
C ASP A 74 -6.94 -1.46 -0.62
N ALA A 75 -6.02 -0.74 -1.25
CA ALA A 75 -5.85 0.69 -1.01
C ALA A 75 -5.65 1.48 -2.31
N LYS A 76 -6.26 2.67 -2.37
CA LYS A 76 -5.95 3.68 -3.38
C LYS A 76 -5.71 5.01 -2.69
N ILE A 77 -4.47 5.51 -2.77
CA ILE A 77 -3.99 6.65 -2.00
C ILE A 77 -3.23 7.61 -2.90
N LYS A 78 -3.35 8.90 -2.60
CA LYS A 78 -2.50 9.94 -3.13
C LYS A 78 -1.56 10.43 -2.03
N PHE A 79 -0.25 10.45 -2.30
CA PHE A 79 0.75 10.89 -1.31
C PHE A 79 1.84 11.73 -1.96
N ASN A 80 2.22 12.82 -1.30
CA ASN A 80 3.40 13.61 -1.64
C ASN A 80 4.26 13.80 -0.38
N GLY A 81 5.52 13.32 -0.44
CA GLY A 81 6.38 13.39 0.72
C GLY A 81 7.84 13.04 0.48
N GLN A 82 8.53 12.67 1.56
CA GLN A 82 9.96 12.35 1.52
C GLN A 82 10.20 10.84 1.37
N PHE A 83 9.42 10.04 2.09
CA PHE A 83 9.62 8.59 2.16
C PHE A 83 8.29 7.83 2.16
N ALA A 84 8.23 6.76 1.35
CA ALA A 84 7.16 5.78 1.38
C ALA A 84 7.71 4.40 1.74
N ASP A 85 7.22 3.79 2.84
CA ASP A 85 7.58 2.44 3.28
C ASP A 85 6.36 1.53 3.19
N ILE A 86 6.40 0.56 2.26
CA ILE A 86 5.24 -0.23 1.87
C ILE A 86 5.52 -1.71 2.05
N PHE A 87 4.66 -2.37 2.80
CA PHE A 87 4.58 -3.80 2.90
C PHE A 87 3.20 -4.28 2.40
N SER A 88 3.20 -5.16 1.39
CA SER A 88 1.99 -5.70 0.76
C SER A 88 2.09 -7.22 0.68
N ASP A 89 1.12 -7.94 1.23
CA ASP A 89 1.20 -9.39 1.38
C ASP A 89 -0.17 -10.08 1.18
N ASN A 90 -0.14 -11.39 0.86
CA ASN A 90 -1.32 -12.26 0.78
C ASN A 90 -2.45 -11.70 -0.09
N GLY A 91 -2.16 -11.48 -1.38
CA GLY A 91 -3.15 -11.08 -2.37
C GLY A 91 -3.72 -9.68 -2.18
N SER A 92 -3.05 -8.83 -1.43
CA SER A 92 -3.46 -7.43 -1.25
C SER A 92 -3.11 -6.56 -2.47
N SER A 93 -3.77 -5.41 -2.60
CA SER A 93 -3.56 -4.49 -3.72
C SER A 93 -3.39 -3.04 -3.25
N LEU A 94 -2.39 -2.36 -3.82
CA LEU A 94 -2.15 -0.94 -3.59
C LEU A 94 -2.05 -0.19 -4.92
N ILE A 95 -2.74 0.94 -5.02
CA ILE A 95 -2.50 1.95 -6.03
C ILE A 95 -2.04 3.22 -5.31
N LEU A 96 -0.82 3.65 -5.58
CA LEU A 96 -0.25 4.87 -5.02
C LEU A 96 0.07 5.86 -6.13
N VAL A 97 -0.39 7.11 -5.97
CA VAL A 97 -0.20 8.20 -6.94
C VAL A 97 0.42 9.40 -6.24
N GLY A 98 1.30 10.12 -6.92
CA GLY A 98 1.96 11.33 -6.39
C GLY A 98 3.47 11.26 -6.48
N SER A 99 4.19 11.54 -5.38
CA SER A 99 5.65 11.55 -5.39
C SER A 99 6.30 11.38 -4.03
N ALA A 100 7.52 10.81 -4.02
CA ALA A 100 8.42 10.85 -2.87
C ALA A 100 9.89 10.89 -3.32
N LEU A 101 10.79 11.33 -2.43
CA LEU A 101 12.22 11.22 -2.71
C LEU A 101 12.67 9.76 -2.71
N ASN A 102 12.21 8.98 -1.73
CA ASN A 102 12.65 7.60 -1.57
C ASN A 102 11.45 6.68 -1.31
N ALA A 103 11.54 5.44 -1.76
CA ALA A 103 10.60 4.40 -1.35
C ALA A 103 11.32 3.08 -1.05
N SER A 104 10.77 2.36 -0.07
CA SER A 104 11.04 0.95 0.19
C SER A 104 9.75 0.17 0.01
N ILE A 105 9.78 -0.87 -0.83
CA ILE A 105 8.61 -1.71 -1.10
C ILE A 105 9.00 -3.16 -0.89
N LYS A 106 8.19 -3.87 -0.10
CA LYS A 106 8.21 -5.32 -0.04
C LYS A 106 6.82 -5.86 -0.38
N SER A 107 6.74 -6.58 -1.51
CA SER A 107 5.49 -7.15 -2.05
C SER A 107 5.64 -8.67 -2.14
N MET A 108 4.71 -9.43 -1.54
CA MET A 108 4.83 -10.88 -1.39
C MET A 108 3.49 -11.59 -1.65
N ASN A 109 3.57 -12.92 -1.89
CA ASN A 109 2.44 -13.84 -1.90
C ASN A 109 1.27 -13.38 -2.76
N GLY A 110 1.53 -13.08 -4.04
CA GLY A 110 0.53 -12.70 -5.02
C GLY A 110 -0.05 -11.29 -4.83
N SER A 111 0.58 -10.44 -4.04
CA SER A 111 0.15 -9.05 -3.89
C SER A 111 0.53 -8.19 -5.10
N ASN A 112 -0.18 -7.08 -5.27
CA ASN A 112 -0.01 -6.18 -6.41
C ASN A 112 0.16 -4.73 -5.95
N VAL A 113 1.28 -4.10 -6.31
CA VAL A 113 1.60 -2.71 -5.98
C VAL A 113 1.79 -1.91 -7.26
N LYS A 114 0.89 -0.97 -7.54
CA LYS A 114 0.93 -0.08 -8.70
C LYS A 114 1.36 1.32 -8.29
N MET A 115 2.54 1.71 -8.75
CA MET A 115 3.16 3.02 -8.53
C MET A 115 3.73 3.62 -9.83
N ASP A 116 3.18 3.23 -10.96
CA ASP A 116 3.51 3.76 -12.28
C ASP A 116 3.17 5.25 -12.45
N HIS A 117 2.31 5.78 -11.59
CA HIS A 117 1.96 7.20 -11.47
C HIS A 117 2.44 7.83 -10.15
N PHE A 118 3.45 7.23 -9.52
CA PHE A 118 4.08 7.73 -8.30
C PHE A 118 5.58 7.98 -8.58
N GLU A 119 5.94 9.24 -8.74
CA GLU A 119 7.30 9.61 -9.06
C GLU A 119 8.25 9.41 -7.89
N LEU A 120 9.28 8.58 -8.08
CA LEU A 120 10.35 8.34 -7.13
C LEU A 120 11.67 8.87 -7.65
N PHE A 121 12.47 9.45 -6.77
CA PHE A 121 13.86 9.73 -7.07
C PHE A 121 14.70 8.46 -6.89
N ASN A 122 14.59 7.80 -5.72
CA ASN A 122 15.25 6.52 -5.44
C ASN A 122 14.27 5.46 -4.95
N GLY A 123 14.57 4.18 -5.23
CA GLY A 123 13.74 3.07 -4.80
C GLY A 123 14.51 1.81 -4.44
N ASN A 124 14.01 1.09 -3.41
CA ASN A 124 14.45 -0.25 -3.06
C ASN A 124 13.24 -1.18 -3.04
N PHE A 125 13.21 -2.16 -3.93
CA PHE A 125 12.04 -2.99 -4.20
C PHE A 125 12.37 -4.47 -4.05
N VAL A 126 11.54 -5.15 -3.27
CA VAL A 126 11.57 -6.60 -3.11
C VAL A 126 10.20 -7.15 -3.52
N ALA A 127 10.20 -8.01 -4.53
CA ALA A 127 9.01 -8.71 -5.02
C ALA A 127 9.24 -10.22 -4.93
N GLU A 128 8.37 -10.94 -4.22
CA GLU A 128 8.53 -12.36 -3.97
C GLU A 128 7.19 -13.12 -4.16
N SER A 129 7.30 -14.41 -4.45
CA SER A 129 6.16 -15.35 -4.42
C SER A 129 4.97 -14.91 -5.29
N GLY A 130 5.22 -14.66 -6.58
CA GLY A 130 4.20 -14.33 -7.56
C GLY A 130 3.61 -12.92 -7.43
N SER A 131 4.25 -12.04 -6.69
CA SER A 131 3.81 -10.64 -6.56
C SER A 131 4.17 -9.80 -7.79
N SER A 132 3.46 -8.69 -7.97
CA SER A 132 3.70 -7.73 -9.05
C SER A 132 3.91 -6.33 -8.50
N VAL A 133 4.92 -5.62 -9.03
CA VAL A 133 5.26 -4.25 -8.61
C VAL A 133 5.52 -3.39 -9.85
N ASP A 134 4.76 -2.31 -10.01
CA ASP A 134 4.94 -1.30 -11.05
C ASP A 134 5.51 -0.03 -10.42
N VAL A 135 6.67 0.46 -10.89
CA VAL A 135 7.35 1.61 -10.28
C VAL A 135 7.88 2.61 -11.31
N LEU A 136 7.78 3.90 -11.00
CA LEU A 136 8.33 5.00 -11.79
C LEU A 136 9.51 5.64 -11.03
N VAL A 137 10.75 5.41 -11.49
CA VAL A 137 11.97 5.86 -10.80
C VAL A 137 12.86 6.70 -11.72
N LYS A 138 13.42 7.80 -11.18
CA LYS A 138 14.20 8.78 -11.95
C LYS A 138 15.72 8.64 -11.83
N ASP A 139 16.24 8.29 -10.66
CA ASP A 139 17.70 8.32 -10.43
C ASP A 139 18.30 6.96 -10.12
N SER A 140 17.96 6.36 -8.97
CA SER A 140 18.54 5.07 -8.60
C SER A 140 17.52 4.07 -8.11
N LEU A 141 17.74 2.80 -8.47
CA LEU A 141 16.89 1.72 -8.00
C LEU A 141 17.69 0.44 -7.70
N THR A 142 17.23 -0.26 -6.68
CA THR A 142 17.61 -1.63 -6.38
C THR A 142 16.36 -2.51 -6.43
N VAL A 143 16.43 -3.62 -7.16
CA VAL A 143 15.31 -4.58 -7.30
C VAL A 143 15.80 -5.98 -6.95
N HIS A 144 15.02 -6.66 -6.12
CA HIS A 144 15.11 -8.11 -5.92
C HIS A 144 13.76 -8.73 -6.30
N ALA A 145 13.73 -9.50 -7.38
CA ALA A 145 12.53 -10.19 -7.87
C ALA A 145 12.75 -11.69 -7.81
N LEU A 146 11.98 -12.40 -7.00
CA LEU A 146 12.19 -13.81 -6.70
C LEU A 146 10.88 -14.60 -6.74
N SER A 147 10.98 -15.91 -7.01
CA SER A 147 9.87 -16.87 -6.89
C SER A 147 8.65 -16.52 -7.74
N GLY A 148 8.88 -16.27 -9.04
CA GLY A 148 7.82 -16.00 -10.02
C GLY A 148 7.21 -14.60 -9.93
N SER A 149 7.91 -13.66 -9.32
CA SER A 149 7.45 -12.28 -9.22
C SER A 149 7.77 -11.46 -10.47
N LYS A 150 7.07 -10.33 -10.63
CA LYS A 150 7.26 -9.38 -11.72
C LYS A 150 7.48 -7.96 -11.21
N VAL A 151 8.48 -7.26 -11.76
CA VAL A 151 8.69 -5.83 -11.51
C VAL A 151 8.76 -5.09 -12.85
N ASN A 152 7.84 -4.15 -13.07
CA ASN A 152 7.86 -3.27 -14.22
C ASN A 152 8.44 -1.91 -13.81
N ILE A 153 9.50 -1.48 -14.49
CA ILE A 153 10.19 -0.23 -14.21
C ILE A 153 9.82 0.79 -15.28
N TYR A 154 9.12 1.81 -14.87
CA TYR A 154 8.86 2.99 -15.69
C TYR A 154 9.90 4.07 -15.38
N GLY A 155 10.23 4.88 -16.38
CA GLY A 155 11.28 5.88 -16.27
C GLY A 155 12.64 5.37 -16.72
N ASN A 156 13.69 6.17 -16.49
CA ASN A 156 15.04 5.83 -16.91
C ASN A 156 16.06 6.13 -15.80
N PRO A 157 16.06 5.33 -14.73
CA PRO A 157 17.00 5.53 -13.62
C PRO A 157 18.45 5.34 -14.08
N LYS A 158 19.34 6.22 -13.61
CA LYS A 158 20.78 6.23 -13.94
C LYS A 158 21.52 5.03 -13.35
N VAL A 159 21.10 4.59 -12.17
CA VAL A 159 21.70 3.46 -11.46
C VAL A 159 20.66 2.37 -11.27
N LYS A 160 20.95 1.18 -11.79
CA LYS A 160 20.09 0.00 -11.65
C LYS A 160 20.88 -1.15 -11.04
N LYS A 161 20.43 -1.66 -9.90
CA LYS A 161 20.93 -2.90 -9.30
C LYS A 161 19.78 -3.91 -9.28
N ILE A 162 19.85 -4.92 -10.14
CA ILE A 162 18.78 -5.89 -10.34
C ILE A 162 19.29 -7.27 -9.98
N LYS A 163 18.54 -7.98 -9.14
CA LYS A 163 18.73 -9.39 -8.82
C LYS A 163 17.41 -10.13 -9.05
N THR A 164 17.47 -11.13 -9.92
CA THR A 164 16.33 -12.00 -10.23
C THR A 164 16.72 -13.47 -10.11
N ASP A 165 15.75 -14.34 -9.93
CA ASP A 165 15.89 -15.76 -10.19
C ASP A 165 15.34 -16.11 -11.59
N ILE A 166 15.42 -17.40 -11.96
CA ILE A 166 15.01 -17.90 -13.29
C ILE A 166 13.51 -17.78 -13.56
N SER A 167 12.69 -17.67 -12.52
CA SER A 167 11.22 -17.64 -12.61
C SER A 167 10.63 -16.24 -12.60
N SER A 168 11.45 -15.22 -12.30
CA SER A 168 11.01 -13.84 -12.11
C SER A 168 11.45 -12.93 -13.25
N SER A 169 10.71 -11.84 -13.49
CA SER A 169 11.03 -10.85 -14.52
C SER A 169 11.14 -9.43 -13.98
N VAL A 170 12.06 -8.66 -14.60
CA VAL A 170 12.20 -7.22 -14.40
C VAL A 170 12.29 -6.58 -15.78
N GLU A 171 11.34 -5.69 -16.09
CA GLU A 171 11.17 -5.05 -17.40
C GLU A 171 11.26 -3.53 -17.29
#